data_95ccd4c2c1150a7ae78b9062b4235afb
#
_entry.id   95ccd4c2c1150a7ae78b9062b4235afb
#
_cell.length_a   1.000
_cell.length_b   1.000
_cell.length_c   1.000
_cell.angle_alpha   90.00
_cell.angle_beta   90.00
_cell.angle_gamma   90.00
#
_symmetry.space_group_name_H-M   'P 1'
#
loop_
_entity.id
_entity.type
_entity.pdbx_description
1 polymer ?
#
loop_
_entity_poly.entity_id
_entity_poly.type
_entity_poly.pdbx_seq_one_letter_code
_entity_poly.pdbx_strand_id
1 'polypeptide(L)'
;MTSELHVGDEVRVRIQSSADIVTARQEGRSMAATLGFSNTTLTIIATAISEVARNIVEYAKEGEIAIAPVGNGTVKGLRIVARDQGPGIVDLETAMRDGYSTSKSLGMGLPGAKRLMDEFEITSAIGEGTTITMRKWIG
;
A
#
# COMPACT_ATOMS: atom_id res chain seq x y z
N MET A 1 19.92 -17.44 -4.00
CA MET A 1 19.34 -16.89 -4.79
C MET A 1 18.43 -16.09 -4.28
N THR A 2 18.41 -15.21 -4.15
CA THR A 2 17.47 -14.49 -3.76
C THR A 2 16.46 -14.47 -4.61
N SER A 3 16.65 -15.21 -5.31
CA SER A 3 15.98 -15.09 -6.16
C SER A 3 14.63 -15.40 -6.16
N GLU A 4 14.14 -15.72 -5.16
CA GLU A 4 12.80 -15.97 -5.03
C GLU A 4 12.08 -14.69 -5.36
N LEU A 5 12.73 -13.59 -5.52
CA LEU A 5 12.03 -12.42 -5.83
C LEU A 5 12.03 -12.19 -7.29
N HIS A 6 11.02 -12.64 -7.97
CA HIS A 6 10.94 -12.45 -9.36
C HIS A 6 9.83 -11.58 -9.74
N VAL A 7 9.92 -10.99 -10.90
CA VAL A 7 8.87 -10.20 -11.45
C VAL A 7 7.59 -11.00 -11.56
N GLY A 8 7.72 -12.26 -11.84
CA GLY A 8 6.55 -13.12 -11.98
C GLY A 8 5.74 -13.28 -10.71
N ASP A 9 6.33 -12.94 -9.57
CA ASP A 9 5.61 -13.08 -8.32
C ASP A 9 4.81 -11.81 -8.01
N GLU A 10 4.96 -10.77 -8.78
CA GLU A 10 4.27 -9.53 -8.50
C GLU A 10 2.83 -9.58 -9.01
N VAL A 11 1.91 -9.09 -8.20
CA VAL A 11 0.51 -8.98 -8.58
C VAL A 11 0.18 -7.51 -8.70
N ARG A 12 -0.43 -7.11 -9.80
CA ARG A 12 -0.81 -5.72 -10.03
C ARG A 12 -2.31 -5.62 -10.09
N VAL A 13 -2.87 -4.67 -9.35
CA VAL A 13 -4.31 -4.45 -9.31
C VAL A 13 -4.58 -3.02 -9.74
N ARG A 14 -5.39 -2.86 -10.79
CA ARG A 14 -5.78 -1.53 -11.23
C ARG A 14 -6.81 -1.00 -10.26
N ILE A 15 -6.69 0.24 -9.87
CA ILE A 15 -7.58 0.84 -8.89
C ILE A 15 -8.37 1.96 -9.53
N GLN A 16 -9.68 1.78 -9.66
CA GLN A 16 -10.55 2.80 -10.23
C GLN A 16 -11.82 2.98 -9.41
N SER A 17 -12.11 2.04 -8.54
CA SER A 17 -13.38 2.08 -7.81
C SER A 17 -13.24 1.40 -6.46
N SER A 18 -14.28 1.52 -5.65
CA SER A 18 -14.29 0.86 -4.34
C SER A 18 -14.15 -0.65 -4.44
N ALA A 19 -14.68 -1.24 -5.53
CA ALA A 19 -14.56 -2.69 -5.71
C ALA A 19 -13.10 -3.09 -5.87
N ASP A 20 -12.28 -2.22 -6.47
CA ASP A 20 -10.88 -2.52 -6.66
C ASP A 20 -10.11 -2.44 -5.36
N ILE A 21 -10.57 -1.64 -4.40
CA ILE A 21 -9.96 -1.59 -3.07
C ILE A 21 -10.07 -2.97 -2.42
N VAL A 22 -11.25 -3.60 -2.56
CA VAL A 22 -11.47 -4.92 -2.01
C VAL A 22 -10.55 -5.94 -2.68
N THR A 23 -10.41 -5.85 -4.00
CA THR A 23 -9.56 -6.77 -4.75
C THR A 23 -8.10 -6.63 -4.29
N ALA A 24 -7.60 -5.40 -4.18
CA ALA A 24 -6.22 -5.20 -3.76
C ALA A 24 -5.98 -5.74 -2.35
N ARG A 25 -6.94 -5.48 -1.45
CA ARG A 25 -6.84 -5.97 -0.08
C ARG A 25 -6.77 -7.49 -0.03
N GLN A 26 -7.62 -8.15 -0.81
CA GLN A 26 -7.65 -9.60 -0.83
C GLN A 26 -6.39 -10.19 -1.44
N GLU A 27 -5.87 -9.59 -2.49
CA GLU A 27 -4.64 -10.08 -3.11
C GLU A 27 -3.47 -9.95 -2.16
N GLY A 28 -3.38 -8.82 -1.46
CA GLY A 28 -2.30 -8.61 -0.51
C GLY A 28 -2.39 -9.58 0.66
N ARG A 29 -3.60 -9.76 1.18
CA ARG A 29 -3.80 -10.69 2.30
C ARG A 29 -3.44 -12.12 1.88
N SER A 30 -3.83 -12.52 0.68
CA SER A 30 -3.56 -13.85 0.19
C SER A 30 -2.05 -14.08 0.03
N MET A 31 -1.34 -13.13 -0.56
CA MET A 31 0.09 -13.25 -0.74
C MET A 31 0.81 -13.28 0.61
N ALA A 32 0.37 -12.43 1.54
CA ALA A 32 0.97 -12.40 2.87
C ALA A 32 0.74 -13.72 3.61
N ALA A 33 -0.43 -14.31 3.46
CA ALA A 33 -0.71 -15.61 4.08
C ALA A 33 0.22 -16.68 3.53
N THR A 34 0.43 -16.67 2.23
CA THR A 34 1.34 -17.63 1.59
C THR A 34 2.76 -17.45 2.09
N LEU A 35 3.16 -16.22 2.38
CA LEU A 35 4.51 -15.96 2.88
C LEU A 35 4.68 -16.34 4.34
N GLY A 36 3.60 -16.56 5.06
CA GLY A 36 3.71 -17.00 6.45
C GLY A 36 3.46 -15.94 7.52
N PHE A 37 2.89 -14.79 7.15
CA PHE A 37 2.56 -13.78 8.16
C PHE A 37 1.44 -14.30 9.07
N SER A 38 1.45 -13.85 10.32
CA SER A 38 0.42 -14.26 11.28
C SER A 38 -0.91 -13.63 10.92
N ASN A 39 -2.00 -14.17 11.45
CA ASN A 39 -3.32 -13.64 11.18
C ASN A 39 -3.45 -12.19 11.59
N THR A 40 -2.86 -11.80 12.71
CA THR A 40 -2.89 -10.41 13.14
C THR A 40 -2.22 -9.52 12.10
N THR A 41 -1.07 -9.94 11.58
CA THR A 41 -0.34 -9.15 10.61
C THR A 41 -1.06 -9.15 9.27
N LEU A 42 -1.76 -10.22 8.92
CA LEU A 42 -2.56 -10.21 7.68
C LEU A 42 -3.59 -9.10 7.72
N THR A 43 -4.22 -8.88 8.86
CA THR A 43 -5.20 -7.82 9.01
C THR A 43 -4.54 -6.45 8.92
N ILE A 44 -3.36 -6.31 9.49
CA ILE A 44 -2.62 -5.06 9.44
C ILE A 44 -2.28 -4.71 8.00
N ILE A 45 -1.76 -5.69 7.25
CA ILE A 45 -1.39 -5.49 5.85
C ILE A 45 -2.62 -5.12 5.02
N ALA A 46 -3.73 -5.85 5.24
CA ALA A 46 -4.95 -5.58 4.49
C ALA A 46 -5.45 -4.17 4.76
N THR A 47 -5.35 -3.71 6.01
CA THR A 47 -5.79 -2.37 6.36
C THR A 47 -4.94 -1.31 5.68
N ALA A 48 -3.62 -1.49 5.70
CA ALA A 48 -2.71 -0.53 5.06
C ALA A 48 -2.97 -0.45 3.55
N ILE A 49 -3.18 -1.59 2.91
CA ILE A 49 -3.49 -1.61 1.48
C ILE A 49 -4.78 -0.87 1.20
N SER A 50 -5.79 -1.08 2.04
CA SER A 50 -7.08 -0.42 1.85
C SER A 50 -6.94 1.10 1.95
N GLU A 51 -6.09 1.58 2.85
CA GLU A 51 -5.92 3.02 3.01
C GLU A 51 -5.24 3.65 1.80
N VAL A 52 -4.19 3.04 1.26
CA VAL A 52 -3.53 3.62 0.10
C VAL A 52 -4.39 3.47 -1.15
N ALA A 53 -5.16 2.39 -1.27
CA ALA A 53 -6.06 2.22 -2.40
C ALA A 53 -7.18 3.26 -2.35
N ARG A 54 -7.71 3.53 -1.15
CA ARG A 54 -8.75 4.53 -0.99
C ARG A 54 -8.22 5.91 -1.38
N ASN A 55 -6.96 6.19 -1.04
CA ASN A 55 -6.35 7.45 -1.40
C ASN A 55 -6.34 7.64 -2.93
N ILE A 56 -6.07 6.57 -3.67
CA ILE A 56 -6.09 6.63 -5.13
C ILE A 56 -7.50 6.97 -5.62
N VAL A 57 -8.49 6.26 -5.12
CA VAL A 57 -9.86 6.45 -5.58
C VAL A 57 -10.36 7.86 -5.27
N GLU A 58 -10.06 8.35 -4.09
CA GLU A 58 -10.57 9.66 -3.67
C GLU A 58 -9.87 10.85 -4.30
N TYR A 59 -8.58 10.74 -4.53
CA TYR A 59 -7.82 11.91 -4.97
C TYR A 59 -7.27 11.84 -6.38
N ALA A 60 -7.09 10.64 -6.92
CA ALA A 60 -6.52 10.50 -8.25
C ALA A 60 -7.48 9.87 -9.25
N LYS A 61 -8.52 9.25 -8.75
CA LYS A 61 -9.52 8.54 -9.52
C LYS A 61 -9.05 7.20 -10.06
N GLU A 62 -7.84 7.08 -10.49
CA GLU A 62 -7.33 5.78 -10.90
C GLU A 62 -5.85 5.67 -10.65
N GLY A 63 -5.38 4.46 -10.50
CA GLY A 63 -3.98 4.16 -10.27
C GLY A 63 -3.78 2.66 -10.25
N GLU A 64 -2.71 2.24 -9.61
CA GLU A 64 -2.33 0.83 -9.59
C GLU A 64 -1.68 0.49 -8.27
N ILE A 65 -1.90 -0.72 -7.79
CA ILE A 65 -1.17 -1.22 -6.63
C ILE A 65 -0.46 -2.49 -7.05
N ALA A 66 0.86 -2.53 -6.84
CA ALA A 66 1.69 -3.68 -7.14
C ALA A 66 2.11 -4.31 -5.82
N ILE A 67 1.91 -5.61 -5.68
CA ILE A 67 2.18 -6.34 -4.46
C ILE A 67 3.16 -7.45 -4.79
N ALA A 68 4.26 -7.53 -4.08
CA ALA A 68 5.29 -8.53 -4.37
C ALA A 68 5.99 -9.01 -3.10
N PRO A 69 6.42 -10.27 -3.08
CA PRO A 69 7.25 -10.73 -1.99
C PRO A 69 8.65 -10.12 -2.12
N VAL A 70 9.28 -9.84 -1.01
CA VAL A 70 10.63 -9.32 -0.99
C VAL A 70 11.45 -10.07 0.04
N GLY A 71 12.74 -10.05 -0.11
CA GLY A 71 13.60 -10.72 0.87
C GLY A 71 15.04 -10.47 0.56
N ASN A 72 15.90 -10.81 1.53
CA ASN A 72 17.31 -10.64 1.34
C ASN A 72 18.04 -11.90 1.78
N GLY A 73 17.40 -13.03 1.67
CA GLY A 73 18.03 -14.31 2.01
C GLY A 73 17.70 -14.79 3.41
N THR A 74 17.58 -13.90 4.36
CA THR A 74 17.29 -14.30 5.72
C THR A 74 15.96 -13.76 6.21
N VAL A 75 15.53 -12.63 5.67
CA VAL A 75 14.30 -12.00 6.08
C VAL A 75 13.37 -11.94 4.90
N LYS A 76 12.12 -12.33 5.10
CA LYS A 76 11.11 -12.27 4.05
C LYS A 76 10.12 -11.20 4.38
N GLY A 77 9.51 -10.63 3.39
CA GLY A 77 8.50 -9.61 3.60
C GLY A 77 7.63 -9.41 2.39
N LEU A 78 6.81 -8.37 2.46
CA LEU A 78 5.89 -8.00 1.41
C LEU A 78 6.12 -6.54 1.09
N ARG A 79 6.17 -6.21 -0.20
CA ARG A 79 6.28 -4.84 -0.64
C ARG A 79 5.00 -4.47 -1.37
N ILE A 80 4.48 -3.29 -1.09
CA ILE A 80 3.30 -2.77 -1.73
C ILE A 80 3.64 -1.40 -2.30
N VAL A 81 3.41 -1.21 -3.59
CA VAL A 81 3.66 0.07 -4.25
C VAL A 81 2.33 0.58 -4.81
N ALA A 82 1.87 1.72 -4.31
CA ALA A 82 0.65 2.34 -4.80
C ALA A 82 1.05 3.55 -5.64
N ARG A 83 0.61 3.59 -6.89
CA ARG A 83 1.04 4.59 -7.83
C ARG A 83 -0.14 5.19 -8.55
N ASP A 84 -0.21 6.50 -8.65
CA ASP A 84 -1.25 7.15 -9.42
C ASP A 84 -0.68 8.33 -10.21
N GLN A 85 -1.47 8.80 -11.17
CA GLN A 85 -1.09 9.91 -12.00
C GLN A 85 -2.00 11.10 -11.71
N GLY A 86 -2.51 11.19 -10.50
CA GLY A 86 -3.40 12.28 -10.12
C GLY A 86 -2.69 13.59 -9.93
N PRO A 87 -3.37 14.54 -9.28
CA PRO A 87 -2.79 15.88 -9.14
C PRO A 87 -1.61 15.97 -8.19
N GLY A 88 -1.31 14.92 -7.47
CA GLY A 88 -0.27 14.97 -6.46
C GLY A 88 -0.80 15.56 -5.17
N ILE A 89 0.02 15.52 -4.14
CA ILE A 89 -0.35 16.04 -2.84
C ILE A 89 0.42 17.33 -2.65
N VAL A 90 -0.32 18.44 -2.52
CA VAL A 90 0.27 19.74 -2.42
C VAL A 90 1.05 19.91 -1.12
N ASP A 91 0.52 19.37 -0.05
CA ASP A 91 1.15 19.54 1.26
C ASP A 91 1.28 18.15 1.92
N LEU A 92 2.38 17.51 1.65
CA LEU A 92 2.62 16.16 2.19
C LEU A 92 2.67 16.18 3.71
N GLU A 93 3.24 17.21 4.29
CA GLU A 93 3.34 17.27 5.73
C GLU A 93 1.96 17.24 6.38
N THR A 94 1.04 18.05 5.85
CA THR A 94 -0.32 18.09 6.36
C THR A 94 -1.02 16.75 6.13
N ALA A 95 -0.84 16.17 4.94
CA ALA A 95 -1.50 14.91 4.62
C ALA A 95 -1.03 13.78 5.52
N MET A 96 0.19 13.89 6.03
CA MET A 96 0.73 12.85 6.91
C MET A 96 0.51 13.14 8.38
N ARG A 97 -0.17 14.24 8.71
CA ARG A 97 -0.42 14.58 10.09
C ARG A 97 -1.54 13.71 10.64
N ASP A 98 -1.37 13.25 11.87
CA ASP A 98 -2.39 12.44 12.52
C ASP A 98 -3.72 13.19 12.56
N GLY A 99 -4.77 12.51 12.28
CA GLY A 99 -6.09 13.12 12.32
C GLY A 99 -6.51 13.79 11.03
N TYR A 100 -5.61 13.95 10.08
CA TYR A 100 -5.99 14.54 8.82
C TYR A 100 -6.77 13.51 8.02
N SER A 101 -7.97 13.83 7.67
CA SER A 101 -8.75 12.96 6.83
C SER A 101 -10.00 13.70 6.42
N THR A 102 -10.19 13.82 5.12
CA THR A 102 -11.40 14.45 4.65
C THR A 102 -12.33 13.35 4.19
N SER A 103 -11.91 12.11 4.28
CA SER A 103 -12.74 11.04 3.78
C SER A 103 -13.63 10.52 4.87
N LYS A 104 -14.47 9.59 4.50
CA LYS A 104 -15.36 8.98 5.46
C LYS A 104 -14.68 7.78 6.08
N SER A 105 -13.40 7.59 5.82
CA SER A 105 -12.73 6.44 6.38
C SER A 105 -12.68 6.63 7.88
N LEU A 106 -12.30 5.62 8.59
CA LEU A 106 -12.29 5.66 10.01
C LEU A 106 -11.12 6.43 10.58
N GLY A 107 -10.64 7.38 9.86
CA GLY A 107 -9.63 8.28 10.39
C GLY A 107 -8.20 7.81 10.28
N MET A 108 -7.97 6.71 9.64
CA MET A 108 -6.60 6.24 9.57
C MET A 108 -5.83 6.99 8.50
N GLY A 109 -6.32 7.00 7.27
CA GLY A 109 -5.65 7.69 6.18
C GLY A 109 -4.22 7.24 5.97
N LEU A 110 -3.43 8.09 5.32
CA LEU A 110 -2.02 7.78 5.08
C LEU A 110 -1.21 7.70 6.36
N PRO A 111 -1.44 8.55 7.37
CA PRO A 111 -0.70 8.40 8.64
C PRO A 111 -0.95 7.04 9.27
N GLY A 112 -2.17 6.52 9.14
CA GLY A 112 -2.48 5.19 9.68
C GLY A 112 -1.71 4.11 8.96
N ALA A 113 -1.66 4.17 7.62
CA ALA A 113 -0.91 3.20 6.86
C ALA A 113 0.57 3.22 7.26
N LYS A 114 1.12 4.42 7.45
CA LYS A 114 2.51 4.55 7.84
C LYS A 114 2.78 3.88 9.19
N ARG A 115 1.87 4.05 10.13
CA ARG A 115 2.06 3.46 11.45
C ARG A 115 1.95 1.93 11.45
N LEU A 116 1.18 1.39 10.52
CA LEU A 116 0.97 -0.05 10.46
C LEU A 116 2.10 -0.82 9.80
N MET A 117 2.87 -0.16 8.95
CA MET A 117 3.90 -0.85 8.18
C MET A 117 5.28 -0.62 8.77
N ASP A 118 6.22 -1.49 8.42
CA ASP A 118 7.59 -1.34 8.92
C ASP A 118 8.35 -0.27 8.17
N GLU A 119 8.06 -0.10 6.89
CA GLU A 119 8.67 0.95 6.09
C GLU A 119 7.59 1.63 5.27
N PHE A 120 7.71 2.93 5.12
CA PHE A 120 6.74 3.71 4.38
C PHE A 120 7.45 4.89 3.74
N GLU A 121 7.37 4.99 2.42
CA GLU A 121 7.95 6.11 1.70
C GLU A 121 6.90 6.68 0.78
N ILE A 122 6.82 7.98 0.67
CA ILE A 122 5.86 8.61 -0.19
C ILE A 122 6.55 9.73 -0.97
N THR A 123 6.33 9.75 -2.28
CA THR A 123 6.79 10.84 -3.12
C THR A 123 5.59 11.34 -3.90
N SER A 124 5.51 12.66 -4.04
CA SER A 124 4.41 13.27 -4.76
C SER A 124 4.86 14.61 -5.30
N ALA A 125 4.41 14.94 -6.49
CA ALA A 125 4.71 16.23 -7.09
C ALA A 125 3.44 16.73 -7.78
N ILE A 126 3.20 18.02 -7.68
CA ILE A 126 2.01 18.61 -8.27
C ILE A 126 2.01 18.29 -9.77
N GLY A 127 0.91 17.75 -10.25
CA GLY A 127 0.77 17.42 -11.65
C GLY A 127 1.43 16.11 -12.09
N GLU A 128 2.15 15.44 -11.19
CA GLU A 128 2.84 14.20 -11.53
C GLU A 128 2.36 12.97 -10.79
N GLY A 129 1.45 13.15 -9.87
CA GLY A 129 0.88 12.00 -9.15
C GLY A 129 1.63 11.67 -7.88
N THR A 130 1.30 10.52 -7.32
CA THR A 130 1.84 10.08 -6.03
C THR A 130 2.27 8.62 -6.11
N THR A 131 3.38 8.30 -5.48
CA THR A 131 3.86 6.93 -5.34
C THR A 131 4.12 6.66 -3.86
N ILE A 132 3.53 5.60 -3.34
CA ILE A 132 3.72 5.20 -1.96
C ILE A 132 4.29 3.79 -1.97
N THR A 133 5.40 3.58 -1.28
CA THR A 133 6.01 2.26 -1.18
C THR A 133 6.00 1.86 0.29
N MET A 134 5.47 0.69 0.57
CA MET A 134 5.38 0.18 1.92
C MET A 134 5.99 -1.21 1.99
N ARG A 135 6.58 -1.56 3.13
CA ARG A 135 7.10 -2.91 3.34
C ARG A 135 6.74 -3.38 4.73
N LYS A 136 6.48 -4.68 4.83
CA LYS A 136 6.21 -5.33 6.09
C LYS A 136 7.07 -6.59 6.12
N TRP A 137 7.78 -6.80 7.21
CA TRP A 137 8.72 -7.92 7.32
C TRP A 137 8.22 -8.98 8.28
N ILE A 138 8.55 -10.24 8.00
CA ILE A 138 8.27 -11.34 8.89
C ILE A 138 9.46 -11.43 9.83
N GLY A 139 9.19 -11.56 11.06
CA GLY A 139 10.25 -11.68 12.01
C GLY A 139 10.29 -10.56 12.94
#